data_d92c11e07120a043591ad3cdeb0905c2
#
_entry.id   d92c11e07120a043591ad3cdeb0905c2
#
_cell.length_a   1.000
_cell.length_b   1.000
_cell.length_c   1.000
_cell.angle_alpha   90.00
_cell.angle_beta   90.00
_cell.angle_gamma   90.00
#
_symmetry.space_group_name_H-M   'P 1'
#
loop_
_entity.id
_entity.type
_entity.pdbx_description
1 polymer ?
#
loop_
_entity_poly.entity_id
_entity_poly.type
_entity_poly.pdbx_seq_one_letter_code
_entity_poly.pdbx_strand_id
1 'polypeptide(L)'
;VYLLFRWESISTSGGVTNSTDVIMGVILVLVVIEATRRTVGCALAIIVAVFLAYPFVAAYLPGVFQGRNYSVSRIFGFLFTTTEGLYGTPLGVSATYIVLFCIYGAFLSEFGAGTFLFRLSTAVTQKFVAATAKTAIIFNLLIGMISGSAAGNVAITGTLTIPMMEKRGYTPEKAGAITAVAATGAQIMPPVMGAAAFIMAEITGYSYASIMKA
;
A
#
# COMPACT_ATOMS: atom_id res chain seq x y z
N VAL A 1 14.33 4.95 18.52
CA VAL A 1 14.91 5.24 19.85
C VAL A 1 14.84 6.72 20.15
N TYR A 2 15.38 7.64 19.29
CA TYR A 2 15.40 9.10 19.53
C TYR A 2 13.99 9.68 19.82
N LEU A 3 13.00 9.33 19.01
CA LEU A 3 11.61 9.78 19.19
C LEU A 3 10.97 9.27 20.48
N LEU A 4 11.27 8.05 20.90
CA LEU A 4 10.72 7.49 22.16
C LEU A 4 11.14 8.31 23.37
N PHE A 5 12.38 8.80 23.41
CA PHE A 5 12.86 9.62 24.52
C PHE A 5 12.46 11.09 24.43
N ARG A 6 12.19 11.60 23.24
CA ARG A 6 11.85 13.02 23.02
C ARG A 6 10.39 13.29 22.69
N TRP A 7 9.56 12.27 22.63
CA TRP A 7 8.15 12.41 22.24
C TRP A 7 7.42 13.42 23.11
N GLU A 8 7.61 13.38 24.41
CA GLU A 8 6.97 14.29 25.36
C GLU A 8 7.38 15.76 25.12
N SER A 9 8.67 16.00 24.85
CA SER A 9 9.15 17.35 24.53
C SER A 9 8.72 17.85 23.15
N ILE A 10 8.58 16.97 22.16
CA ILE A 10 8.12 17.29 20.82
C ILE A 10 6.62 17.62 20.84
N SER A 11 5.81 16.83 21.54
CA SER A 11 4.38 17.04 21.67
C SER A 11 4.00 18.33 22.41
N THR A 12 4.84 18.73 23.39
CA THR A 12 4.62 19.96 24.18
C THR A 12 5.21 21.20 23.52
N SER A 13 6.19 21.08 22.63
CA SER A 13 6.89 22.21 22.02
C SER A 13 6.11 22.92 20.89
N GLY A 14 4.91 22.43 20.54
CA GLY A 14 4.04 23.11 19.55
C GLY A 14 4.66 23.24 18.15
N GLY A 15 5.58 22.36 17.79
CA GLY A 15 6.23 22.37 16.47
C GLY A 15 7.51 23.20 16.39
N VAL A 16 8.06 23.64 17.51
CA VAL A 16 9.39 24.26 17.55
C VAL A 16 10.44 23.15 17.40
N THR A 17 11.12 23.15 16.24
CA THR A 17 12.12 22.15 15.89
C THR A 17 13.51 22.57 16.30
N ASN A 18 14.24 21.68 16.95
CA ASN A 18 15.67 21.84 17.22
C ASN A 18 16.49 21.42 15.99
N SER A 19 17.73 21.93 15.89
CA SER A 19 18.64 21.54 14.80
C SER A 19 18.85 20.02 14.69
N THR A 20 18.84 19.30 15.80
CA THR A 20 18.89 17.82 15.83
C THR A 20 17.66 17.17 15.20
N ASP A 21 16.47 17.71 15.40
CA ASP A 21 15.23 17.20 14.83
C ASP A 21 15.22 17.36 13.31
N VAL A 22 15.77 18.47 12.82
CA VAL A 22 15.93 18.74 11.38
C VAL A 22 16.89 17.74 10.74
N ILE A 23 18.05 17.50 11.37
CA ILE A 23 19.05 16.54 10.85
C ILE A 23 18.44 15.14 10.82
N MET A 24 17.76 14.71 11.88
CA MET A 24 17.06 13.42 11.90
C MET A 24 15.95 13.32 10.85
N GLY A 25 15.23 14.41 10.62
CA GLY A 25 14.22 14.51 9.57
C GLY A 25 14.82 14.34 8.17
N VAL A 26 15.94 15.00 7.88
CA VAL A 26 16.65 14.85 6.60
C VAL A 26 17.09 13.39 6.40
N ILE A 27 17.74 12.80 7.42
CA ILE A 27 18.20 11.40 7.35
C ILE A 27 17.01 10.47 7.09
N LEU A 28 15.91 10.62 7.83
CA LEU A 28 14.73 9.76 7.68
C LEU A 28 14.11 9.90 6.29
N VAL A 29 13.97 11.11 5.76
CA VAL A 29 13.44 11.34 4.41
C VAL A 29 14.33 10.67 3.36
N LEU A 30 15.64 10.81 3.46
CA LEU A 30 16.58 10.14 2.54
C LEU A 30 16.47 8.62 2.60
N VAL A 31 16.36 8.05 3.81
CA VAL A 31 16.17 6.60 3.99
C VAL A 31 14.84 6.15 3.38
N VAL A 32 13.75 6.91 3.56
CA VAL A 32 12.44 6.58 2.97
C VAL A 32 12.48 6.66 1.45
N ILE A 33 13.12 7.68 0.86
CA ILE A 33 13.29 7.80 -0.60
C ILE A 33 14.11 6.62 -1.13
N GLU A 34 15.20 6.25 -0.47
CA GLU A 34 16.03 5.12 -0.91
C GLU A 34 15.30 3.78 -0.74
N ALA A 35 14.53 3.60 0.33
CA ALA A 35 13.67 2.44 0.51
C ALA A 35 12.61 2.36 -0.59
N THR A 36 11.96 3.47 -0.91
CA THR A 36 10.97 3.55 -2.02
C THR A 36 11.63 3.21 -3.36
N ARG A 37 12.83 3.73 -3.62
CA ARG A 37 13.58 3.43 -4.83
C ARG A 37 13.86 1.94 -4.99
N ARG A 38 14.21 1.26 -3.89
CA ARG A 38 14.53 -0.17 -3.90
C ARG A 38 13.32 -1.08 -3.98
N THR A 39 12.21 -0.68 -3.38
CA THR A 39 11.01 -1.53 -3.30
C THR A 39 10.03 -1.32 -4.44
N VAL A 40 9.79 -0.06 -4.81
CA VAL A 40 8.76 0.31 -5.81
C VAL A 40 9.40 0.72 -7.14
N GLY A 41 10.62 1.26 -7.11
CA GLY A 41 11.37 1.65 -8.29
C GLY A 41 11.69 3.14 -8.36
N CYS A 42 12.57 3.51 -9.31
CA CYS A 42 13.08 4.88 -9.46
C CYS A 42 11.99 5.91 -9.81
N ALA A 43 10.96 5.51 -10.56
CA ALA A 43 9.93 6.45 -11.02
C ALA A 43 9.21 7.14 -9.85
N LEU A 44 8.75 6.36 -8.87
CA LEU A 44 8.09 6.92 -7.69
C LEU A 44 9.04 7.73 -6.81
N ALA A 45 10.28 7.27 -6.64
CA ALA A 45 11.29 8.00 -5.87
C ALA A 45 11.59 9.40 -6.50
N ILE A 46 11.65 9.49 -7.82
CA ILE A 46 11.83 10.76 -8.54
C ILE A 46 10.61 11.67 -8.32
N ILE A 47 9.40 11.14 -8.44
CA ILE A 47 8.17 11.92 -8.20
C ILE A 47 8.19 12.50 -6.79
N VAL A 48 8.47 11.67 -5.78
CA VAL A 48 8.54 12.10 -4.37
C VAL A 48 9.62 13.18 -4.19
N ALA A 49 10.81 13.00 -4.80
CA ALA A 49 11.89 13.99 -4.72
C ALA A 49 11.51 15.33 -5.37
N VAL A 50 10.81 15.31 -6.51
CA VAL A 50 10.31 16.53 -7.18
C VAL A 50 9.29 17.26 -6.29
N PHE A 51 8.32 16.54 -5.72
CA PHE A 51 7.34 17.15 -4.82
C PHE A 51 7.97 17.65 -3.51
N LEU A 52 9.01 16.99 -3.01
CA LEU A 52 9.76 17.44 -1.85
C LEU A 52 10.59 18.71 -2.17
N ALA A 53 11.09 18.84 -3.38
CA ALA A 53 11.83 20.01 -3.83
C ALA A 53 10.91 21.20 -4.13
N TYR A 54 9.64 20.96 -4.48
CA TYR A 54 8.69 21.99 -4.86
C TYR A 54 8.56 23.14 -3.83
N PRO A 55 8.42 22.92 -2.50
CA PRO A 55 8.29 24.00 -1.53
C PRO A 55 9.50 24.96 -1.47
N PHE A 56 10.66 24.54 -1.96
CA PHE A 56 11.87 25.37 -2.00
C PHE A 56 11.91 26.30 -3.20
N VAL A 57 11.21 25.94 -4.29
CA VAL A 57 11.19 26.71 -5.55
C VAL A 57 9.82 27.35 -5.83
N ALA A 58 8.82 27.07 -5.03
CA ALA A 58 7.45 27.51 -5.25
C ALA A 58 7.29 29.04 -5.38
N ALA A 59 8.12 29.81 -4.69
CA ALA A 59 8.09 31.27 -4.77
C ALA A 59 8.56 31.83 -6.15
N TYR A 60 9.32 31.07 -6.90
CA TYR A 60 9.87 31.46 -8.20
C TYR A 60 9.00 31.01 -9.38
N LEU A 61 7.99 30.19 -9.12
CA LEU A 61 7.12 29.64 -10.16
C LEU A 61 5.99 30.65 -10.49
N PRO A 62 5.62 30.78 -11.79
CA PRO A 62 4.56 31.67 -12.20
C PRO A 62 3.16 31.06 -12.04
N GLY A 63 2.14 31.90 -11.84
CA GLY A 63 0.74 31.54 -11.92
C GLY A 63 0.26 30.63 -10.79
N VAL A 64 -0.49 29.60 -11.14
CA VAL A 64 -1.14 28.68 -10.18
C VAL A 64 -0.14 27.90 -9.32
N PHE A 65 1.09 27.76 -9.80
CA PHE A 65 2.15 27.06 -9.07
C PHE A 65 2.95 27.97 -8.13
N GLN A 66 2.60 29.26 -8.06
CA GLN A 66 3.25 30.16 -7.13
C GLN A 66 2.81 29.86 -5.70
N GLY A 67 3.78 29.64 -4.80
CA GLY A 67 3.53 29.34 -3.39
C GLY A 67 4.49 30.09 -2.48
N ARG A 68 4.31 29.92 -1.18
CA ARG A 68 5.27 30.45 -0.18
C ARG A 68 6.54 29.61 -0.19
N ASN A 69 7.67 30.28 -0.05
CA ASN A 69 8.95 29.61 0.16
C ASN A 69 9.08 29.18 1.63
N TYR A 70 9.54 27.97 1.84
CA TYR A 70 9.73 27.42 3.17
C TYR A 70 11.22 27.11 3.40
N SER A 71 11.68 27.35 4.63
CA SER A 71 13.04 26.98 5.03
C SER A 71 13.19 25.46 5.16
N VAL A 72 14.40 24.98 4.94
CA VAL A 72 14.76 23.56 5.12
C VAL A 72 14.36 23.07 6.52
N SER A 73 14.67 23.86 7.55
CA SER A 73 14.32 23.56 8.93
C SER A 73 12.81 23.36 9.12
N ARG A 74 11.98 24.18 8.48
CA ARG A 74 10.53 24.11 8.62
C ARG A 74 9.96 22.87 7.94
N ILE A 75 10.44 22.51 6.74
CA ILE A 75 9.94 21.36 6.00
C ILE A 75 10.34 20.04 6.67
N PHE A 76 11.63 19.86 6.93
CA PHE A 76 12.11 18.61 7.53
C PHE A 76 11.70 18.49 9.00
N GLY A 77 11.62 19.61 9.71
CA GLY A 77 11.05 19.64 11.05
C GLY A 77 9.60 19.20 11.05
N PHE A 78 8.75 19.77 10.21
CA PHE A 78 7.34 19.38 10.07
C PHE A 78 7.19 17.89 9.72
N LEU A 79 7.94 17.41 8.73
CA LEU A 79 7.88 15.99 8.31
C LEU A 79 8.28 15.03 9.43
N PHE A 80 9.18 15.44 10.32
CA PHE A 80 9.72 14.58 11.37
C PHE A 80 8.98 14.69 12.70
N THR A 81 8.47 15.87 13.06
CA THR A 81 7.91 16.12 14.42
C THR A 81 6.40 16.12 14.47
N THR A 82 5.70 16.08 13.32
CA THR A 82 4.24 16.15 13.32
C THR A 82 3.59 14.85 12.85
N THR A 83 2.37 14.62 13.31
CA THR A 83 1.51 13.52 12.87
C THR A 83 0.91 13.76 11.46
N GLU A 84 1.10 14.94 10.89
CA GLU A 84 0.74 15.25 9.50
C GLU A 84 1.91 15.01 8.52
N GLY A 85 3.09 14.65 9.05
CA GLY A 85 4.28 14.34 8.27
C GLY A 85 4.45 12.84 8.00
N LEU A 86 5.68 12.35 8.16
CA LEU A 86 6.02 10.93 7.93
C LEU A 86 5.32 9.98 8.91
N TYR A 87 5.00 10.46 10.12
CA TYR A 87 4.28 9.69 11.15
C TYR A 87 2.76 9.88 11.09
N GLY A 88 2.25 10.26 9.92
CA GLY A 88 0.83 10.49 9.69
C GLY A 88 0.00 9.21 9.57
N THR A 89 -1.26 9.41 9.22
CA THR A 89 -2.28 8.37 9.04
C THR A 89 -1.80 7.15 8.23
N PRO A 90 -1.09 7.30 7.08
CA PRO A 90 -0.68 6.13 6.30
C PRO A 90 0.28 5.22 7.05
N LEU A 91 1.21 5.77 7.83
CA LEU A 91 2.12 4.98 8.65
C LEU A 91 1.39 4.33 9.83
N GLY A 92 0.49 5.04 10.50
CA GLY A 92 -0.34 4.51 11.57
C GLY A 92 -1.17 3.31 11.12
N VAL A 93 -1.87 3.44 10.01
CA VAL A 93 -2.64 2.35 9.39
C VAL A 93 -1.73 1.17 9.01
N SER A 94 -0.57 1.44 8.44
CA SER A 94 0.39 0.39 8.07
C SER A 94 0.89 -0.38 9.30
N ALA A 95 1.24 0.32 10.37
CA ALA A 95 1.79 -0.28 11.58
C ALA A 95 0.75 -1.08 12.39
N THR A 96 -0.53 -0.70 12.33
CA THR A 96 -1.59 -1.36 13.09
C THR A 96 -2.30 -2.44 12.27
N TYR A 97 -2.95 -2.05 11.17
CA TYR A 97 -3.81 -2.96 10.41
C TYR A 97 -3.04 -3.82 9.42
N ILE A 98 -2.19 -3.21 8.58
CA ILE A 98 -1.54 -3.93 7.49
C ILE A 98 -0.60 -5.01 8.03
N VAL A 99 0.19 -4.72 9.06
CA VAL A 99 1.09 -5.70 9.69
C VAL A 99 0.31 -6.87 10.26
N LEU A 100 -0.81 -6.62 10.96
CA LEU A 100 -1.65 -7.69 11.53
C LEU A 100 -2.24 -8.57 10.42
N PHE A 101 -2.74 -7.98 9.34
CA PHE A 101 -3.28 -8.75 8.22
C PHE A 101 -2.21 -9.51 7.44
N CYS A 102 -0.99 -8.97 7.32
CA CYS A 102 0.13 -9.71 6.73
C CYS A 102 0.49 -10.94 7.55
N ILE A 103 0.56 -10.81 8.88
CA ILE A 103 0.80 -11.93 9.79
C ILE A 103 -0.32 -12.96 9.65
N TYR A 104 -1.58 -12.53 9.71
CA TYR A 104 -2.74 -13.40 9.56
C TYR A 104 -2.75 -14.13 8.20
N GLY A 105 -2.47 -13.41 7.11
CA GLY A 105 -2.38 -13.98 5.77
C GLY A 105 -1.26 -15.03 5.65
N ALA A 106 -0.09 -14.78 6.26
CA ALA A 106 1.01 -15.73 6.29
C ALA A 106 0.61 -17.02 7.05
N PHE A 107 0.00 -16.89 8.22
CA PHE A 107 -0.52 -18.06 8.94
C PHE A 107 -1.52 -18.87 8.11
N LEU A 108 -2.51 -18.21 7.51
CA LEU A 108 -3.49 -18.89 6.67
C LEU A 108 -2.85 -19.61 5.48
N SER A 109 -1.82 -19.01 4.88
CA SER A 109 -1.07 -19.62 3.77
C SER A 109 -0.40 -20.92 4.20
N GLU A 110 0.26 -20.94 5.36
CA GLU A 110 0.93 -22.12 5.92
C GLU A 110 -0.07 -23.25 6.28
N PHE A 111 -1.25 -22.89 6.76
CA PHE A 111 -2.33 -23.86 7.05
C PHE A 111 -3.06 -24.39 5.79
N GLY A 112 -2.56 -24.06 4.60
CA GLY A 112 -3.08 -24.61 3.34
C GLY A 112 -4.35 -23.92 2.84
N ALA A 113 -4.66 -22.73 3.33
CA ALA A 113 -5.81 -21.96 2.86
C ALA A 113 -5.76 -21.72 1.34
N GLY A 114 -4.57 -21.49 0.76
CA GLY A 114 -4.41 -21.34 -0.68
C GLY A 114 -4.91 -22.55 -1.46
N THR A 115 -4.53 -23.77 -1.04
CA THR A 115 -4.98 -25.01 -1.67
C THR A 115 -6.48 -25.23 -1.51
N PHE A 116 -7.02 -24.94 -0.33
CA PHE A 116 -8.45 -25.03 -0.06
C PHE A 116 -9.24 -24.05 -0.96
N LEU A 117 -8.84 -22.79 -0.99
CA LEU A 117 -9.52 -21.76 -1.79
C LEU A 117 -9.42 -22.03 -3.29
N PHE A 118 -8.31 -22.59 -3.75
CA PHE A 118 -8.17 -23.03 -5.14
C PHE A 118 -9.15 -24.15 -5.49
N ARG A 119 -9.26 -25.20 -4.63
CA ARG A 119 -10.23 -26.27 -4.80
C ARG A 119 -11.66 -25.78 -4.76
N LEU A 120 -11.98 -24.87 -3.83
CA LEU A 120 -13.29 -24.23 -3.73
C LEU A 120 -13.62 -23.46 -5.01
N SER A 121 -12.70 -22.65 -5.52
CA SER A 121 -12.88 -21.90 -6.78
C SER A 121 -13.13 -22.83 -7.96
N THR A 122 -12.40 -23.93 -8.03
CA THR A 122 -12.57 -24.95 -9.09
C THR A 122 -13.94 -25.62 -8.97
N ALA A 123 -14.33 -26.02 -7.77
CA ALA A 123 -15.63 -26.68 -7.54
C ALA A 123 -16.82 -25.82 -7.95
N VAL A 124 -16.76 -24.52 -7.65
CA VAL A 124 -17.81 -23.57 -8.02
C VAL A 124 -17.87 -23.33 -9.54
N THR A 125 -16.72 -23.32 -10.20
CA THR A 125 -16.63 -22.90 -11.62
C THR A 125 -16.66 -24.04 -12.63
N GLN A 126 -16.44 -25.27 -12.23
CA GLN A 126 -16.28 -26.42 -13.13
C GLN A 126 -17.43 -26.65 -14.13
N LYS A 127 -18.65 -26.21 -13.77
CA LYS A 127 -19.84 -26.35 -14.62
C LYS A 127 -20.06 -25.20 -15.61
N PHE A 128 -19.25 -24.15 -15.53
CA PHE A 128 -19.43 -22.97 -16.37
C PHE A 128 -18.57 -23.03 -17.64
N VAL A 129 -19.04 -22.36 -18.70
CA VAL A 129 -18.23 -22.07 -19.88
C VAL A 129 -17.01 -21.23 -19.45
N ALA A 130 -15.82 -21.53 -20.02
CA ALA A 130 -14.54 -20.92 -19.62
C ALA A 130 -14.21 -21.10 -18.12
N ALA A 131 -14.51 -22.27 -17.57
CA ALA A 131 -14.30 -22.62 -16.17
C ALA A 131 -12.93 -22.21 -15.65
N THR A 132 -11.88 -22.46 -16.44
CA THR A 132 -10.49 -22.18 -16.05
C THR A 132 -10.21 -20.72 -15.77
N ALA A 133 -10.66 -19.80 -16.65
CA ALA A 133 -10.50 -18.37 -16.43
C ALA A 133 -11.34 -17.89 -15.23
N LYS A 134 -12.58 -18.41 -15.10
CA LYS A 134 -13.43 -18.10 -13.94
C LYS A 134 -12.83 -18.62 -12.63
N THR A 135 -12.22 -19.81 -12.62
CA THR A 135 -11.46 -20.32 -11.47
C THR A 135 -10.34 -19.34 -11.10
N ALA A 136 -9.57 -18.89 -12.08
CA ALA A 136 -8.50 -17.94 -11.83
C ALA A 136 -9.02 -16.64 -11.21
N ILE A 137 -10.13 -16.10 -11.70
CA ILE A 137 -10.74 -14.87 -11.18
C ILE A 137 -11.22 -15.09 -9.74
N ILE A 138 -12.05 -16.11 -9.49
CA ILE A 138 -12.59 -16.38 -8.14
C ILE A 138 -11.47 -16.68 -7.16
N PHE A 139 -10.47 -17.46 -7.55
CA PHE A 139 -9.33 -17.75 -6.69
C PHE A 139 -8.55 -16.48 -6.34
N ASN A 140 -8.30 -15.60 -7.32
CA ASN A 140 -7.68 -14.30 -7.07
C ASN A 140 -8.50 -13.43 -6.10
N LEU A 141 -9.82 -13.38 -6.27
CA LEU A 141 -10.70 -12.64 -5.37
C LEU A 141 -10.61 -13.17 -3.94
N LEU A 142 -10.69 -14.49 -3.75
CA LEU A 142 -10.62 -15.12 -2.44
C LEU A 142 -9.27 -14.92 -1.74
N ILE A 143 -8.16 -15.05 -2.47
CA ILE A 143 -6.83 -14.77 -1.91
C ILE A 143 -6.68 -13.28 -1.61
N GLY A 144 -7.17 -12.42 -2.48
CA GLY A 144 -7.10 -10.96 -2.30
C GLY A 144 -7.92 -10.46 -1.11
N MET A 145 -9.03 -11.13 -0.78
CA MET A 145 -9.78 -10.86 0.47
C MET A 145 -8.94 -11.01 1.73
N ILE A 146 -7.85 -11.78 1.66
CA ILE A 146 -6.97 -12.06 2.80
C ILE A 146 -5.70 -11.22 2.71
N SER A 147 -5.10 -11.14 1.52
CA SER A 147 -3.79 -10.50 1.33
C SER A 147 -3.84 -8.98 1.23
N GLY A 148 -4.92 -8.43 0.69
CA GLY A 148 -5.08 -6.99 0.44
C GLY A 148 -4.06 -6.38 -0.54
N SER A 149 -3.17 -7.18 -1.12
CA SER A 149 -2.08 -6.73 -2.00
C SER A 149 -2.21 -7.32 -3.40
N ALA A 150 -2.40 -6.48 -4.44
CA ALA A 150 -2.48 -6.96 -5.82
C ALA A 150 -1.19 -7.66 -6.27
N ALA A 151 -0.03 -7.08 -6.00
CA ALA A 151 1.25 -7.67 -6.39
C ALA A 151 1.51 -9.01 -5.67
N GLY A 152 1.26 -9.06 -4.36
CA GLY A 152 1.36 -10.28 -3.56
C GLY A 152 0.37 -11.34 -4.04
N ASN A 153 -0.85 -10.94 -4.40
CA ASN A 153 -1.87 -11.83 -4.93
C ASN A 153 -1.45 -12.46 -6.27
N VAL A 154 -0.97 -11.65 -7.23
CA VAL A 154 -0.43 -12.16 -8.51
C VAL A 154 0.72 -13.15 -8.27
N ALA A 155 1.62 -12.85 -7.36
CA ALA A 155 2.76 -13.72 -7.06
C ALA A 155 2.32 -15.10 -6.54
N ILE A 156 1.28 -15.14 -5.70
CA ILE A 156 0.75 -16.39 -5.14
C ILE A 156 -0.12 -17.12 -6.17
N THR A 157 -1.10 -16.44 -6.73
CA THR A 157 -2.12 -17.08 -7.57
C THR A 157 -1.64 -17.35 -8.98
N GLY A 158 -0.77 -16.50 -9.53
CA GLY A 158 -0.25 -16.60 -10.89
C GLY A 158 0.53 -17.88 -11.14
N THR A 159 1.26 -18.38 -10.14
CA THR A 159 1.99 -19.65 -10.23
C THR A 159 1.09 -20.85 -10.51
N LEU A 160 -0.16 -20.80 -10.09
CA LEU A 160 -1.14 -21.87 -10.30
C LEU A 160 -2.07 -21.57 -11.48
N THR A 161 -2.55 -20.33 -11.59
CA THR A 161 -3.61 -19.99 -12.54
C THR A 161 -3.10 -19.80 -13.96
N ILE A 162 -1.90 -19.24 -14.16
CA ILE A 162 -1.35 -19.00 -15.50
C ILE A 162 -1.08 -20.34 -16.20
N PRO A 163 -0.31 -21.30 -15.64
CA PRO A 163 -0.10 -22.58 -16.30
C PRO A 163 -1.40 -23.39 -16.52
N MET A 164 -2.37 -23.23 -15.60
CA MET A 164 -3.68 -23.86 -15.74
C MET A 164 -4.46 -23.34 -16.96
N MET A 165 -4.42 -22.03 -17.20
CA MET A 165 -5.06 -21.38 -18.35
C MET A 165 -4.33 -21.72 -19.66
N GLU A 166 -3.00 -21.72 -19.67
CA GLU A 166 -2.20 -22.11 -20.86
C GLU A 166 -2.50 -23.53 -21.33
N LYS A 167 -2.61 -24.48 -20.39
CA LYS A 167 -3.01 -25.87 -20.69
C LYS A 167 -4.40 -25.99 -21.33
N ARG A 168 -5.23 -24.95 -21.23
CA ARG A 168 -6.56 -24.87 -21.84
C ARG A 168 -6.60 -24.00 -23.09
N GLY A 169 -5.43 -23.63 -23.63
CA GLY A 169 -5.30 -22.91 -24.90
C GLY A 169 -5.35 -21.37 -24.77
N TYR A 170 -5.25 -20.82 -23.56
CA TYR A 170 -5.05 -19.38 -23.42
C TYR A 170 -3.60 -19.02 -23.74
N THR A 171 -3.39 -17.88 -24.43
CA THR A 171 -2.02 -17.39 -24.63
C THR A 171 -1.44 -16.86 -23.30
N PRO A 172 -0.12 -16.90 -23.09
CA PRO A 172 0.52 -16.41 -21.86
C PRO A 172 0.13 -14.98 -21.50
N GLU A 173 0.01 -14.10 -22.51
CA GLU A 173 -0.38 -12.70 -22.34
C GLU A 173 -1.82 -12.58 -21.80
N LYS A 174 -2.75 -13.37 -22.35
CA LYS A 174 -4.14 -13.39 -21.88
C LYS A 174 -4.26 -13.95 -20.47
N ALA A 175 -3.53 -15.04 -20.18
CA ALA A 175 -3.54 -15.63 -18.85
C ALA A 175 -2.95 -14.67 -17.81
N GLY A 176 -1.84 -14.01 -18.13
CA GLY A 176 -1.23 -12.97 -17.29
C GLY A 176 -2.16 -11.77 -17.08
N ALA A 177 -2.79 -11.27 -18.14
CA ALA A 177 -3.73 -10.15 -18.05
C ALA A 177 -4.94 -10.47 -17.17
N ILE A 178 -5.56 -11.65 -17.33
CA ILE A 178 -6.69 -12.09 -16.50
C ILE A 178 -6.27 -12.14 -15.02
N THR A 179 -5.12 -12.73 -14.74
CA THR A 179 -4.60 -12.83 -13.37
C THR A 179 -4.32 -11.45 -12.76
N ALA A 180 -3.69 -10.54 -13.51
CA ALA A 180 -3.35 -9.20 -13.05
C ALA A 180 -4.60 -8.36 -12.75
N VAL A 181 -5.59 -8.37 -13.65
CA VAL A 181 -6.85 -7.65 -13.48
C VAL A 181 -7.65 -8.21 -12.31
N ALA A 182 -7.74 -9.54 -12.18
CA ALA A 182 -8.44 -10.18 -11.07
C ALA A 182 -7.78 -9.88 -9.73
N ALA A 183 -6.45 -9.91 -9.66
CA ALA A 183 -5.70 -9.58 -8.45
C ALA A 183 -5.84 -8.10 -8.05
N THR A 184 -5.93 -7.20 -9.02
CA THR A 184 -6.18 -5.78 -8.77
C THR A 184 -7.61 -5.57 -8.25
N GLY A 185 -8.61 -6.18 -8.88
CA GLY A 185 -10.01 -6.15 -8.44
C GLY A 185 -10.21 -6.73 -7.02
N ALA A 186 -9.37 -7.68 -6.64
CA ALA A 186 -9.44 -8.29 -5.31
C ALA A 186 -9.11 -7.30 -4.16
N GLN A 187 -8.42 -6.19 -4.44
CA GLN A 187 -8.13 -5.16 -3.43
C GLN A 187 -9.37 -4.40 -2.93
N ILE A 188 -10.46 -4.43 -3.68
CA ILE A 188 -11.73 -3.84 -3.24
C ILE A 188 -12.68 -4.88 -2.65
N MET A 189 -12.27 -6.13 -2.55
CA MET A 189 -13.12 -7.22 -2.05
C MET A 189 -13.03 -7.33 -0.53
N PRO A 190 -14.16 -7.19 0.18
CA PRO A 190 -14.20 -7.41 1.64
C PRO A 190 -13.81 -8.86 2.01
N PRO A 191 -13.31 -9.16 3.22
CA PRO A 191 -13.32 -8.27 4.39
C PRO A 191 -12.05 -7.44 4.58
N VAL A 192 -10.87 -7.81 4.04
CA VAL A 192 -9.63 -7.10 4.34
C VAL A 192 -9.42 -5.92 3.41
N MET A 193 -9.74 -6.07 2.13
CA MET A 193 -9.53 -5.03 1.12
C MET A 193 -8.05 -4.60 1.01
N GLY A 194 -7.75 -3.58 0.23
CA GLY A 194 -6.42 -2.99 0.16
C GLY A 194 -6.19 -1.90 1.22
N ALA A 195 -4.94 -1.51 1.40
CA ALA A 195 -4.54 -0.47 2.35
C ALA A 195 -5.33 0.85 2.21
N ALA A 196 -5.77 1.17 0.99
CA ALA A 196 -6.56 2.36 0.70
C ALA A 196 -7.87 2.43 1.49
N ALA A 197 -8.51 1.29 1.75
CA ALA A 197 -9.77 1.25 2.50
C ALA A 197 -9.58 1.64 3.98
N PHE A 198 -8.47 1.24 4.58
CA PHE A 198 -8.13 1.63 5.96
C PHE A 198 -7.78 3.11 6.05
N ILE A 199 -7.00 3.62 5.08
CA ILE A 199 -6.67 5.04 5.00
C ILE A 199 -7.95 5.87 4.78
N MET A 200 -8.86 5.39 3.95
CA MET A 200 -10.15 6.04 3.71
C MET A 200 -10.96 6.12 5.01
N ALA A 201 -11.04 5.03 5.80
CA ALA A 201 -11.73 5.01 7.08
C ALA A 201 -11.18 6.07 8.03
N GLU A 202 -9.87 6.17 8.13
CA GLU A 202 -9.19 7.10 9.01
C GLU A 202 -9.40 8.56 8.59
N ILE A 203 -9.26 8.86 7.29
CA ILE A 203 -9.42 10.23 6.77
C ILE A 203 -10.88 10.70 6.83
N THR A 204 -11.83 9.81 6.54
CA THR A 204 -13.25 10.18 6.47
C THR A 204 -13.95 10.10 7.80
N GLY A 205 -13.39 9.42 8.79
CA GLY A 205 -14.00 9.16 10.10
C GLY A 205 -15.16 8.16 10.05
N TYR A 206 -15.43 7.55 8.88
CA TYR A 206 -16.41 6.46 8.79
C TYR A 206 -15.84 5.16 9.32
N SER A 207 -16.69 4.35 9.94
CA SER A 207 -16.27 3.02 10.38
C SER A 207 -15.85 2.16 9.18
N TYR A 208 -14.80 1.35 9.36
CA TYR A 208 -14.36 0.43 8.33
C TYR A 208 -15.49 -0.48 7.82
N ALA A 209 -16.40 -0.90 8.72
CA ALA A 209 -17.58 -1.69 8.37
C ALA A 209 -18.54 -0.96 7.43
N SER A 210 -18.61 0.36 7.50
CA SER A 210 -19.41 1.17 6.56
C SER A 210 -18.77 1.21 5.18
N ILE A 211 -17.44 1.32 5.11
CA ILE A 211 -16.69 1.33 3.83
C ILE A 211 -16.76 -0.05 3.15
N MET A 212 -16.73 -1.14 3.92
CA MET A 212 -16.91 -2.49 3.36
C MET A 212 -18.27 -2.71 2.69
N LYS A 213 -19.28 -1.95 3.07
CA LYS A 213 -20.65 -2.10 2.54
C LYS A 213 -20.92 -1.21 1.33
N ALA A 214 -20.09 -0.21 1.09
CA ALA A 214 -20.23 0.74 -0.02
C ALA A 214 -19.64 0.20 -1.31
#